data_6ab543e26a560f237a6fbcd48b55faf3
#
_entry.id   6ab543e26a560f237a6fbcd48b55faf3
#
_cell.length_a   1.000
_cell.length_b   1.000
_cell.length_c   1.000
_cell.angle_alpha   90.00
_cell.angle_beta   90.00
_cell.angle_gamma   90.00
#
_symmetry.space_group_name_H-M   'P 1'
#
loop_
_entity.id
_entity.type
_entity.pdbx_description
1 polymer ?
#
loop_
_entity_poly.entity_id
_entity_poly.type
_entity_poly.pdbx_seq_one_letter_code
_entity_poly.pdbx_strand_id
1 'polypeptide(L)'
;DGSQLAMLLRENSRTHNSMVIFSDNEGETWTPPRELPGALTGDRHKTGYAPDGRLVVTFRDTCLDTPTWGDWCAWVGTYEDITAGKEGQYRIRLMDNTKGGDCAYPGLVLRPDGSFLATTYGHWIEGEQPYIMSVKFSLDELDEKVKAL
;
A
#
# COMPACT_ATOMS: atom_id res chain seq x y z
N ASP A 1 20.18 3.88 -1.47
CA ASP A 1 21.14 4.96 -1.70
C ASP A 1 20.47 6.22 -2.27
N GLY A 2 19.19 6.15 -2.64
CA GLY A 2 18.42 7.28 -3.15
C GLY A 2 18.71 7.66 -4.60
N SER A 3 19.40 6.81 -5.35
CA SER A 3 19.77 7.09 -6.74
C SER A 3 18.70 6.68 -7.75
N GLN A 4 17.76 5.82 -7.40
CA GLN A 4 16.70 5.35 -8.28
C GLN A 4 15.34 5.84 -7.81
N LEU A 5 14.51 6.28 -8.74
CA LEU A 5 13.09 6.56 -8.52
C LEU A 5 12.25 5.34 -8.91
N ALA A 6 11.22 5.03 -8.12
CA ALA A 6 10.19 4.08 -8.48
C ALA A 6 8.82 4.77 -8.47
N MET A 7 8.02 4.52 -9.50
CA MET A 7 6.66 5.02 -9.58
C MET A 7 5.68 3.85 -9.65
N LEU A 8 4.81 3.73 -8.64
CA LEU A 8 3.74 2.75 -8.60
C LEU A 8 2.54 3.31 -9.37
N LEU A 9 2.08 2.58 -10.37
CA LEU A 9 1.05 3.00 -11.30
C LEU A 9 -0.21 2.16 -11.12
N ARG A 10 -1.33 2.83 -11.05
CA ARG A 10 -2.64 2.18 -11.12
C ARG A 10 -2.86 1.55 -12.49
N GLU A 11 -3.39 0.33 -12.53
CA GLU A 11 -3.86 -0.31 -13.73
C GLU A 11 -5.39 -0.12 -13.87
N ASN A 12 -5.83 0.56 -14.94
CA ASN A 12 -7.22 1.01 -15.10
C ASN A 12 -8.14 -0.02 -15.76
N SER A 13 -7.60 -0.94 -16.55
CA SER A 13 -8.41 -1.96 -17.22
C SER A 13 -8.94 -3.03 -16.27
N ARG A 14 -8.30 -3.16 -15.10
CA ARG A 14 -8.60 -4.19 -14.09
C ARG A 14 -8.40 -5.61 -14.61
N THR A 15 -7.51 -5.77 -15.59
CA THR A 15 -7.17 -7.08 -16.17
C THR A 15 -5.76 -7.53 -15.78
N HIS A 16 -4.96 -6.61 -15.23
CA HIS A 16 -3.60 -6.83 -14.77
C HIS A 16 -3.40 -6.29 -13.35
N ASN A 17 -2.30 -6.68 -12.74
CA ASN A 17 -1.85 -6.05 -11.50
C ASN A 17 -1.45 -4.59 -11.74
N SER A 18 -1.34 -3.82 -10.67
CA SER A 18 -0.72 -2.50 -10.73
C SER A 18 0.69 -2.58 -11.29
N MET A 19 1.17 -1.50 -11.89
CA MET A 19 2.46 -1.49 -12.58
C MET A 19 3.50 -0.69 -11.79
N VAL A 20 4.76 -0.94 -12.07
CA VAL A 20 5.90 -0.14 -11.60
C VAL A 20 6.82 0.21 -12.74
N ILE A 21 7.35 1.43 -12.71
CA ILE A 21 8.42 1.91 -13.60
C ILE A 21 9.54 2.51 -12.73
N PHE A 22 10.76 2.48 -13.26
CA PHE A 22 11.96 2.96 -12.57
C PHE A 22 12.69 3.99 -13.42
N SER A 23 13.35 4.92 -12.75
CA SER A 23 14.26 5.89 -13.37
C SER A 23 15.56 5.95 -12.57
N ASP A 24 16.68 5.90 -13.29
CA ASP A 24 18.04 6.03 -12.74
C ASP A 24 18.66 7.41 -13.03
N ASN A 25 17.87 8.35 -13.57
CA ASN A 25 18.32 9.68 -14.00
C ASN A 25 17.30 10.78 -13.66
N GLU A 26 16.84 10.77 -12.40
CA GLU A 26 15.97 11.80 -11.83
C GLU A 26 14.62 11.99 -12.57
N GLY A 27 14.15 10.95 -13.28
CA GLY A 27 12.87 10.97 -13.99
C GLY A 27 12.94 11.43 -15.44
N GLU A 28 14.14 11.66 -16.00
CA GLU A 28 14.29 12.02 -17.41
C GLU A 28 13.88 10.87 -18.34
N THR A 29 14.21 9.63 -17.95
CA THR A 29 13.77 8.42 -18.67
C THR A 29 13.26 7.37 -17.69
N TRP A 30 12.38 6.49 -18.18
CA TRP A 30 11.75 5.45 -17.38
C TRP A 30 11.84 4.10 -18.07
N THR A 31 11.92 3.04 -17.27
CA THR A 31 11.83 1.66 -17.78
C THR A 31 10.45 1.38 -18.37
N PRO A 32 10.30 0.35 -19.23
CA PRO A 32 8.98 -0.18 -19.55
C PRO A 32 8.22 -0.59 -18.28
N PRO A 33 6.88 -0.46 -18.26
CA PRO A 33 6.05 -0.89 -17.15
C PRO A 33 6.19 -2.39 -16.89
N ARG A 34 6.25 -2.77 -15.61
CA ARG A 34 6.25 -4.14 -15.13
C ARG A 34 5.16 -4.31 -14.09
N GLU A 35 4.47 -5.44 -14.07
CA GLU A 35 3.48 -5.74 -13.05
C GLU A 35 4.09 -5.81 -11.65
N LEU A 36 3.39 -5.25 -10.68
CA LEU A 36 3.62 -5.44 -9.26
C LEU A 36 3.05 -6.81 -8.81
N PRO A 37 3.54 -7.36 -7.70
CA PRO A 37 2.93 -8.54 -7.09
C PRO A 37 1.49 -8.27 -6.63
N GLY A 38 0.70 -9.33 -6.50
CA GLY A 38 -0.69 -9.24 -6.06
C GLY A 38 -0.85 -8.53 -4.72
N ALA A 39 0.03 -8.80 -3.76
CA ALA A 39 -0.01 -8.18 -2.44
C ALA A 39 0.15 -6.65 -2.47
N LEU A 40 0.77 -6.07 -3.51
CA LEU A 40 0.96 -4.62 -3.68
C LEU A 40 0.08 -4.04 -4.79
N THR A 41 -0.84 -4.83 -5.33
CA THR A 41 -1.77 -4.38 -6.36
C THR A 41 -2.91 -3.57 -5.76
N GLY A 42 -3.05 -2.34 -6.20
CA GLY A 42 -4.08 -1.43 -5.69
C GLY A 42 -4.10 -0.07 -6.35
N ASP A 43 -4.94 0.79 -5.81
CA ASP A 43 -5.05 2.19 -6.22
C ASP A 43 -4.54 3.13 -5.14
N ARG A 44 -3.99 4.27 -5.57
CA ARG A 44 -3.69 5.41 -4.70
C ARG A 44 -2.64 5.09 -3.64
N HIS A 45 -1.59 4.43 -4.05
CA HIS A 45 -0.46 4.09 -3.21
C HIS A 45 0.12 5.32 -2.51
N LYS A 46 0.29 5.23 -1.19
CA LYS A 46 1.01 6.20 -0.38
C LYS A 46 2.09 5.49 0.42
N THR A 47 3.33 5.89 0.23
CA THR A 47 4.51 5.23 0.79
C THR A 47 5.10 6.00 1.96
N GLY A 48 5.75 5.29 2.87
CA GLY A 48 6.59 5.81 3.93
C GLY A 48 7.64 4.81 4.36
N TYR A 49 8.84 5.25 4.70
CA TYR A 49 9.88 4.40 5.28
C TYR A 49 9.72 4.30 6.78
N ALA A 50 9.83 3.09 7.30
CA ALA A 50 9.97 2.82 8.73
C ALA A 50 11.41 3.09 9.21
N PRO A 51 11.63 3.24 10.53
CA PRO A 51 12.98 3.48 11.07
C PRO A 51 13.99 2.36 10.79
N ASP A 52 13.50 1.15 10.58
CA ASP A 52 14.32 -0.05 10.25
C ASP A 52 14.59 -0.20 8.75
N GLY A 53 14.15 0.77 7.93
CA GLY A 53 14.37 0.79 6.48
C GLY A 53 13.31 0.06 5.65
N ARG A 54 12.33 -0.60 6.28
CA ARG A 54 11.20 -1.19 5.56
C ARG A 54 10.29 -0.11 4.98
N LEU A 55 9.64 -0.44 3.86
CA LEU A 55 8.59 0.35 3.26
C LEU A 55 7.22 -0.08 3.78
N VAL A 56 6.41 0.90 4.13
CA VAL A 56 4.97 0.76 4.33
C VAL A 56 4.27 1.46 3.18
N VAL A 57 3.38 0.76 2.50
CA VAL A 57 2.58 1.31 1.39
C VAL A 57 1.12 1.10 1.71
N THR A 58 0.35 2.19 1.88
CA THR A 58 -1.09 2.11 2.06
C THR A 58 -1.82 2.39 0.74
N PHE A 59 -2.91 1.68 0.47
CA PHE A 59 -3.64 1.74 -0.78
C PHE A 59 -5.05 1.16 -0.64
N ARG A 60 -5.91 1.42 -1.63
CA ARG A 60 -7.12 0.64 -1.81
C ARG A 60 -6.78 -0.65 -2.56
N ASP A 61 -7.13 -1.79 -2.01
CA ASP A 61 -6.92 -3.07 -2.65
C ASP A 61 -7.79 -3.22 -3.90
N THR A 62 -7.19 -3.57 -5.01
CA THR A 62 -7.87 -3.86 -6.28
C THR A 62 -7.35 -5.14 -6.94
N CYS A 63 -6.63 -5.97 -6.18
CA CYS A 63 -6.21 -7.28 -6.63
C CYS A 63 -7.43 -8.15 -6.96
N LEU A 64 -7.42 -8.81 -8.11
CA LEU A 64 -8.60 -9.50 -8.65
C LEU A 64 -9.00 -10.72 -7.83
N ASP A 65 -8.04 -11.37 -7.18
CA ASP A 65 -8.26 -12.60 -6.41
C ASP A 65 -7.86 -12.40 -4.93
N THR A 66 -8.63 -11.57 -4.24
CA THR A 66 -8.38 -11.25 -2.83
C THR A 66 -9.69 -11.07 -2.07
N PRO A 67 -9.78 -11.54 -0.82
CA PRO A 67 -10.94 -11.30 0.04
C PRO A 67 -11.05 -9.85 0.54
N THR A 68 -10.02 -9.01 0.30
CA THR A 68 -9.96 -7.62 0.73
C THR A 68 -10.16 -6.62 -0.42
N TRP A 69 -10.73 -7.09 -1.55
CA TRP A 69 -11.00 -6.23 -2.68
C TRP A 69 -11.89 -5.04 -2.32
N GLY A 70 -11.41 -3.84 -2.60
CA GLY A 70 -12.13 -2.60 -2.29
C GLY A 70 -11.81 -2.01 -0.91
N ASP A 71 -11.09 -2.74 -0.06
CA ASP A 71 -10.74 -2.32 1.29
C ASP A 71 -9.51 -1.42 1.32
N TRP A 72 -9.32 -0.77 2.44
CA TRP A 72 -8.11 -0.03 2.73
C TRP A 72 -7.06 -0.95 3.36
N CYS A 73 -5.97 -1.16 2.64
CA CYS A 73 -4.90 -2.06 3.01
C CYS A 73 -3.56 -1.34 3.19
N ALA A 74 -2.62 -2.03 3.83
CA ALA A 74 -1.21 -1.69 3.85
C ALA A 74 -0.36 -2.91 3.50
N TRP A 75 0.68 -2.67 2.72
CA TRP A 75 1.75 -3.62 2.41
C TRP A 75 3.01 -3.23 3.16
N VAL A 76 3.77 -4.22 3.62
CA VAL A 76 5.07 -4.06 4.27
C VAL A 76 6.11 -4.92 3.57
N GLY A 77 7.23 -4.32 3.23
CA GLY A 77 8.35 -4.98 2.57
C GLY A 77 9.54 -4.05 2.43
N THR A 78 10.42 -4.35 1.50
CA THR A 78 11.60 -3.53 1.21
C THR A 78 11.53 -2.95 -0.20
N TYR A 79 12.38 -1.97 -0.50
CA TYR A 79 12.53 -1.47 -1.86
C TYR A 79 13.02 -2.57 -2.81
N GLU A 80 13.90 -3.45 -2.32
CA GLU A 80 14.41 -4.62 -3.03
C GLU A 80 13.30 -5.61 -3.38
N ASP A 81 12.28 -5.76 -2.53
CA ASP A 81 11.11 -6.59 -2.87
C ASP A 81 10.34 -6.02 -4.07
N ILE A 82 10.16 -4.69 -4.13
CA ILE A 82 9.54 -4.03 -5.28
C ILE A 82 10.38 -4.22 -6.54
N THR A 83 11.70 -4.00 -6.47
CA THR A 83 12.60 -4.15 -7.62
C THR A 83 12.68 -5.60 -8.10
N ALA A 84 12.58 -6.56 -7.20
CA ALA A 84 12.59 -7.99 -7.51
C ALA A 84 11.21 -8.58 -7.87
N GLY A 85 10.11 -7.80 -7.72
CA GLY A 85 8.76 -8.26 -7.96
C GLY A 85 8.25 -9.29 -6.94
N LYS A 86 8.72 -9.20 -5.69
CA LYS A 86 8.33 -10.10 -4.60
C LYS A 86 7.08 -9.59 -3.88
N GLU A 87 6.34 -10.51 -3.25
CA GLU A 87 5.12 -10.20 -2.49
C GLU A 87 5.35 -9.34 -1.22
N GLY A 88 6.61 -9.14 -0.81
CA GLY A 88 6.96 -8.46 0.43
C GLY A 88 6.86 -9.37 1.65
N GLN A 89 6.83 -8.77 2.84
CA GLN A 89 6.75 -9.53 4.09
C GLN A 89 5.32 -9.93 4.44
N TYR A 90 4.39 -8.97 4.35
CA TYR A 90 2.97 -9.21 4.57
C TYR A 90 2.11 -8.05 4.07
N ARG A 91 0.82 -8.33 3.95
CA ARG A 91 -0.25 -7.35 3.71
C ARG A 91 -1.28 -7.44 4.83
N ILE A 92 -1.77 -6.28 5.27
CA ILE A 92 -2.81 -6.18 6.29
C ILE A 92 -3.98 -5.36 5.78
N ARG A 93 -5.21 -5.70 6.22
CA ARG A 93 -6.36 -4.84 6.07
C ARG A 93 -6.37 -3.83 7.21
N LEU A 94 -6.31 -2.54 6.89
CA LEU A 94 -6.43 -1.46 7.86
C LEU A 94 -7.88 -1.22 8.25
N MET A 95 -8.77 -1.20 7.25
CA MET A 95 -10.21 -1.05 7.44
C MET A 95 -10.99 -1.77 6.34
N ASP A 96 -12.08 -2.41 6.73
CA ASP A 96 -13.09 -2.99 5.85
C ASP A 96 -13.96 -1.87 5.26
N ASN A 97 -14.14 -1.86 3.95
CA ASN A 97 -14.95 -0.87 3.25
C ASN A 97 -16.25 -1.50 2.73
N THR A 98 -17.37 -1.12 3.30
CA THR A 98 -18.69 -1.72 3.03
C THR A 98 -19.27 -1.36 1.65
N LYS A 99 -18.65 -0.42 0.91
CA LYS A 99 -19.16 0.04 -0.39
C LYS A 99 -18.11 -0.09 -1.50
N GLY A 100 -17.88 -1.33 -1.93
CA GLY A 100 -17.09 -1.76 -3.08
C GLY A 100 -16.17 -0.72 -3.73
N GLY A 101 -14.93 -0.61 -3.29
CA GLY A 101 -13.92 0.22 -3.92
C GLY A 101 -14.07 1.75 -3.77
N ASP A 102 -15.06 2.26 -3.05
CA ASP A 102 -15.19 3.70 -2.78
C ASP A 102 -14.51 4.08 -1.46
N CYS A 103 -13.19 4.00 -1.45
CA CYS A 103 -12.38 4.46 -0.33
C CYS A 103 -10.98 4.87 -0.81
N ALA A 104 -10.17 5.31 0.10
CA ALA A 104 -8.75 5.61 0.02
C ALA A 104 -8.35 6.73 -0.96
N TYR A 105 -7.84 7.74 -0.38
CA TYR A 105 -6.84 8.70 -0.83
C TYR A 105 -5.93 8.91 0.39
N PRO A 106 -5.10 7.90 0.72
CA PRO A 106 -4.51 7.85 2.04
C PRO A 106 -3.44 8.91 2.27
N GLY A 107 -3.43 9.45 3.49
CA GLY A 107 -2.26 10.05 4.10
C GLY A 107 -1.49 8.99 4.91
N LEU A 108 -0.19 9.11 5.00
CA LEU A 108 0.67 8.25 5.82
C LEU A 108 1.79 9.10 6.41
N VAL A 109 1.94 9.08 7.73
CA VAL A 109 2.95 9.82 8.46
C VAL A 109 3.65 8.90 9.46
N LEU A 110 4.98 8.87 9.44
CA LEU A 110 5.79 8.29 10.50
C LEU A 110 5.85 9.30 11.66
N ARG A 111 5.48 8.85 12.85
CA ARG A 111 5.50 9.65 14.07
C ARG A 111 6.86 9.53 14.78
N PRO A 112 7.20 10.49 15.67
CA PRO A 112 8.44 10.43 16.44
C PRO A 112 8.58 9.19 17.33
N ASP A 113 7.46 8.57 17.72
CA ASP A 113 7.43 7.32 18.50
C ASP A 113 7.66 6.04 17.66
N GLY A 114 7.96 6.18 16.36
CA GLY A 114 8.17 5.06 15.43
C GLY A 114 6.87 4.43 14.91
N SER A 115 5.71 4.87 15.38
CA SER A 115 4.43 4.40 14.84
C SER A 115 4.04 5.14 13.57
N PHE A 116 3.25 4.50 12.71
CA PHE A 116 2.57 5.14 11.60
C PHE A 116 1.18 5.62 11.99
N LEU A 117 0.80 6.79 11.48
CA LEU A 117 -0.57 7.25 11.43
C LEU A 117 -0.99 7.29 9.97
N ALA A 118 -1.92 6.43 9.60
CA ALA A 118 -2.54 6.40 8.29
C ALA A 118 -3.96 6.98 8.38
N THR A 119 -4.39 7.74 7.37
CA THR A 119 -5.69 8.42 7.37
C THR A 119 -6.29 8.36 5.98
N THR A 120 -7.58 8.05 5.89
CA THR A 120 -8.33 8.11 4.63
C THR A 120 -9.84 8.19 4.88
N TYR A 121 -10.63 8.45 3.82
CA TYR A 121 -12.07 8.30 3.83
C TYR A 121 -12.49 6.90 3.35
N GLY A 122 -13.68 6.50 3.72
CA GLY A 122 -14.34 5.29 3.22
C GLY A 122 -15.71 5.10 3.84
N HIS A 123 -16.40 4.05 3.43
CA HIS A 123 -17.69 3.63 3.97
C HIS A 123 -17.45 2.51 4.99
N TRP A 124 -17.24 2.89 6.23
CA TRP A 124 -16.81 1.98 7.30
C TRP A 124 -17.96 1.28 8.01
N ILE A 125 -19.17 1.83 7.89
CA ILE A 125 -20.40 1.29 8.47
C ILE A 125 -21.47 1.26 7.38
N GLU A 126 -22.11 0.10 7.21
CA GLU A 126 -23.15 -0.08 6.21
C GLU A 126 -24.32 0.89 6.43
N GLY A 127 -24.76 1.56 5.35
CA GLY A 127 -25.85 2.53 5.38
C GLY A 127 -25.47 3.94 5.83
N GLU A 128 -24.24 4.16 6.32
CA GLU A 128 -23.75 5.49 6.69
C GLU A 128 -23.07 6.21 5.51
N GLN A 129 -23.00 7.55 5.63
CA GLN A 129 -22.20 8.36 4.70
C GLN A 129 -20.72 8.09 4.92
N PRO A 130 -19.87 8.23 3.87
CA PRO A 130 -18.42 8.05 4.03
C PRO A 130 -17.84 9.12 4.95
N TYR A 131 -16.88 8.73 5.77
CA TYR A 131 -16.18 9.64 6.66
C TYR A 131 -14.69 9.29 6.79
N ILE A 132 -13.93 10.24 7.33
CA ILE A 132 -12.49 10.08 7.50
C ILE A 132 -12.19 9.29 8.77
N MET A 133 -11.34 8.26 8.64
CA MET A 133 -10.79 7.48 9.73
C MET A 133 -9.26 7.56 9.75
N SER A 134 -8.70 7.41 10.93
CA SER A 134 -7.26 7.25 11.13
C SER A 134 -6.97 5.95 11.85
N VAL A 135 -5.96 5.23 11.37
CA VAL A 135 -5.44 4.02 12.01
C VAL A 135 -4.00 4.28 12.43
N LYS A 136 -3.71 4.04 13.71
CA LYS A 136 -2.35 4.06 14.25
C LYS A 136 -1.86 2.62 14.40
N PHE A 137 -0.62 2.34 13.95
CA PHE A 137 0.02 1.03 14.08
C PHE A 137 1.54 1.18 14.12
N SER A 138 2.23 0.21 14.70
CA SER A 138 3.67 0.05 14.58
C SER A 138 4.02 -1.25 13.86
N LEU A 139 5.21 -1.33 13.26
CA LEU A 139 5.64 -2.57 12.63
C LEU A 139 5.92 -3.66 13.66
N ASP A 140 6.40 -3.32 14.85
CA ASP A 140 6.62 -4.29 15.94
C ASP A 140 5.31 -4.98 16.35
N GLU A 141 4.21 -4.22 16.51
CA GLU A 141 2.88 -4.80 16.81
C GLU A 141 2.37 -5.70 15.69
N LEU A 142 2.63 -5.33 14.43
CA LEU A 142 2.22 -6.14 13.27
C LEU A 142 3.06 -7.41 13.14
N ASP A 143 4.38 -7.30 13.32
CA ASP A 143 5.30 -8.43 13.30
C ASP A 143 4.94 -9.48 14.35
N GLU A 144 4.59 -9.05 15.57
CA GLU A 144 4.14 -9.96 16.63
C GLU A 144 2.80 -10.66 16.27
N LYS A 145 1.86 -9.95 15.64
CA LYS A 145 0.61 -10.56 15.19
C LYS A 145 0.84 -11.58 14.08
N VAL A 146 1.73 -11.30 13.14
CA VAL A 146 2.04 -12.23 12.03
C VAL A 146 2.74 -13.48 12.54
N LYS A 147 3.62 -13.38 13.55
CA LYS A 147 4.27 -14.55 14.17
C LYS A 147 3.27 -15.47 14.90
N ALA A 148 2.13 -14.95 15.29
CA ALA A 148 1.10 -15.68 16.03
C ALA A 148 0.09 -16.42 15.11
N LEU A 149 0.17 -16.22 13.79
CA LEU A 149 -0.67 -16.88 12.77
C LEU A 149 -0.01 -18.17 12.27
#